data_5e20f5aecff24e0dfc34ca6c228fc45f
#
_entry.id   5e20f5aecff24e0dfc34ca6c228fc45f
#
_cell.length_a   1.000
_cell.length_b   1.000
_cell.length_c   1.000
_cell.angle_alpha   90.00
_cell.angle_beta   90.00
_cell.angle_gamma   90.00
#
_symmetry.space_group_name_H-M   'P 1'
#
loop_
_entity.id
_entity.type
_entity.pdbx_description
1 polymer ?
#
loop_
_entity_poly.entity_id
_entity_poly.type
_entity_poly.pdbx_seq_one_letter_code
_entity_poly.pdbx_strand_id
1 'polypeptide(L)'
;WAEALREMSGRLEEMPGEEGYPAYLASRLAQFYERAGRVICLGSDGREGTLSAIGAVSPPGGDISEPVSQATLRIVKVFWGLDSSLAYRRHFPAINWLNSYSLYFDRLRPWYEDNINQSFIKNRNEAMKLLQQENELDEIVKLVGIDALSPADRLVMETTQMIREDFLQQNAMSDTDSYCEIDKQFRLLELILFYYETAGEALRKGAPMQPVFDIPARARIGRAKDVPKEIYNEQYDRSEE
;
A
#
# COMPACT_ATOMS: atom_id res chain seq x y z
N TRP A 1 7.58 -24.19 7.52
CA TRP A 1 8.31 -24.93 6.50
C TRP A 1 9.83 -24.72 6.61
N ALA A 2 10.32 -23.48 6.71
CA ALA A 2 11.75 -23.20 6.88
C ALA A 2 12.31 -23.81 8.18
N GLU A 3 11.57 -23.71 9.29
CA GLU A 3 11.95 -24.36 10.54
C GLU A 3 12.01 -25.88 10.42
N ALA A 4 11.04 -26.49 9.76
CA ALA A 4 11.08 -27.93 9.49
C ALA A 4 12.32 -28.31 8.65
N LEU A 5 12.71 -27.48 7.70
CA LEU A 5 13.93 -27.70 6.90
C LEU A 5 15.20 -27.61 7.77
N ARG A 6 15.26 -26.63 8.68
CA ARG A 6 16.38 -26.49 9.65
C ARG A 6 16.48 -27.73 10.55
N GLU A 7 15.35 -28.18 11.09
CA GLU A 7 15.30 -29.34 11.97
C GLU A 7 15.71 -30.63 11.23
N MET A 8 15.23 -30.82 10.00
CA MET A 8 15.63 -32.00 9.19
C MET A 8 17.13 -31.99 8.86
N SER A 9 17.64 -30.83 8.43
CA SER A 9 19.09 -30.68 8.16
C SER A 9 19.95 -30.99 9.39
N GLY A 10 19.52 -30.52 10.57
CA GLY A 10 20.21 -30.82 11.83
C GLY A 10 20.21 -32.32 12.18
N ARG A 11 19.07 -33.01 11.97
CA ARG A 11 18.98 -34.48 12.19
C ARG A 11 19.79 -35.28 11.20
N LEU A 12 19.99 -34.76 9.99
CA LEU A 12 20.83 -35.39 8.97
C LEU A 12 22.31 -35.03 9.12
N GLU A 13 22.68 -34.31 10.17
CA GLU A 13 24.04 -33.84 10.44
C GLU A 13 24.68 -33.08 9.28
N GLU A 14 23.85 -32.32 8.50
CA GLU A 14 24.35 -31.48 7.43
C GLU A 14 25.08 -30.26 7.99
N MET A 15 26.04 -29.73 7.22
CA MET A 15 26.80 -28.55 7.64
C MET A 15 25.85 -27.33 7.76
N PRO A 16 25.74 -26.74 8.96
CA PRO A 16 24.82 -25.59 9.16
C PRO A 16 25.36 -24.32 8.49
N GLY A 17 24.47 -23.55 7.90
CA GLY A 17 24.69 -22.18 7.45
C GLY A 17 24.34 -21.16 8.54
N GLU A 18 23.91 -19.97 8.12
CA GLU A 18 23.51 -18.90 9.04
C GLU A 18 22.33 -19.34 9.93
N GLU A 19 22.43 -19.07 11.22
CA GLU A 19 21.43 -19.40 12.25
C GLU A 19 20.98 -20.88 12.26
N GLY A 20 21.85 -21.80 11.81
CA GLY A 20 21.55 -23.23 11.75
C GLY A 20 20.67 -23.66 10.59
N TYR A 21 20.34 -22.79 9.67
CA TYR A 21 19.64 -23.14 8.42
C TYR A 21 20.63 -23.82 7.45
N PRO A 22 20.17 -24.75 6.60
CA PRO A 22 21.05 -25.34 5.58
C PRO A 22 21.46 -24.29 4.53
N ALA A 23 22.66 -24.44 3.97
CA ALA A 23 23.20 -23.54 2.95
C ALA A 23 22.30 -23.43 1.70
N TYR A 24 21.47 -24.43 1.45
CA TYR A 24 20.53 -24.46 0.31
C TYR A 24 19.14 -23.87 0.62
N LEU A 25 18.94 -23.18 1.76
CA LEU A 25 17.66 -22.55 2.13
C LEU A 25 17.11 -21.67 0.99
N ALA A 26 17.92 -20.75 0.47
CA ALA A 26 17.51 -19.81 -0.57
C ALA A 26 17.07 -20.53 -1.86
N SER A 27 17.79 -21.57 -2.29
CA SER A 27 17.43 -22.33 -3.49
C SER A 27 16.13 -23.13 -3.31
N ARG A 28 15.86 -23.65 -2.12
CA ARG A 28 14.60 -24.34 -1.83
C ARG A 28 13.40 -23.38 -1.78
N LEU A 29 13.59 -22.20 -1.20
CA LEU A 29 12.59 -21.14 -1.24
C LEU A 29 12.30 -20.70 -2.68
N ALA A 30 13.34 -20.50 -3.50
CA ALA A 30 13.17 -20.17 -4.91
C ALA A 30 12.35 -21.23 -5.66
N GLN A 31 12.69 -22.51 -5.51
CA GLN A 31 11.94 -23.62 -6.10
C GLN A 31 10.48 -23.67 -5.67
N PHE A 32 10.17 -23.24 -4.45
CA PHE A 32 8.80 -23.15 -3.97
C PHE A 32 8.04 -22.01 -4.67
N TYR A 33 8.59 -20.81 -4.69
CA TYR A 33 7.94 -19.63 -5.28
C TYR A 33 7.91 -19.66 -6.81
N GLU A 34 8.83 -20.36 -7.49
CA GLU A 34 8.83 -20.56 -8.94
C GLU A 34 7.59 -21.31 -9.45
N ARG A 35 6.85 -21.99 -8.57
CA ARG A 35 5.59 -22.64 -8.92
C ARG A 35 4.44 -21.67 -9.16
N ALA A 36 4.56 -20.42 -8.68
CA ALA A 36 3.61 -19.37 -8.96
C ALA A 36 3.79 -18.83 -10.37
N GLY A 37 2.70 -18.67 -11.10
CA GLY A 37 2.76 -18.11 -12.45
C GLY A 37 1.52 -18.41 -13.28
N ARG A 38 1.52 -17.92 -14.51
CA ARG A 38 0.54 -18.21 -15.54
C ARG A 38 1.13 -19.21 -16.51
N VAL A 39 0.40 -20.27 -16.77
CA VAL A 39 0.84 -21.38 -17.60
C VAL A 39 -0.25 -21.78 -18.60
N ILE A 40 0.17 -22.32 -19.74
CA ILE A 40 -0.71 -23.03 -20.64
C ILE A 40 -0.77 -24.47 -20.14
N CYS A 41 -1.97 -24.95 -19.80
CA CYS A 41 -2.18 -26.29 -19.27
C CYS A 41 -1.87 -27.34 -20.31
N LEU A 42 -1.41 -28.51 -19.86
CA LEU A 42 -1.27 -29.66 -20.72
C LEU A 42 -2.66 -30.07 -21.27
N GLY A 43 -2.74 -30.29 -22.58
CA GLY A 43 -3.97 -30.61 -23.27
C GLY A 43 -4.01 -29.98 -24.66
N SER A 44 -5.03 -30.31 -25.45
CA SER A 44 -5.20 -29.81 -26.83
C SER A 44 -6.04 -28.53 -26.93
N ASP A 45 -6.66 -28.11 -25.83
CA ASP A 45 -7.63 -27.01 -25.78
C ASP A 45 -6.97 -25.62 -25.52
N GLY A 46 -5.65 -25.58 -25.32
CA GLY A 46 -4.90 -24.32 -25.06
C GLY A 46 -5.35 -23.59 -23.79
N ARG A 47 -5.97 -24.29 -22.85
CA ARG A 47 -6.47 -23.70 -21.61
C ARG A 47 -5.33 -23.11 -20.78
N GLU A 48 -5.53 -21.89 -20.30
CA GLU A 48 -4.60 -21.22 -19.38
C GLU A 48 -5.01 -21.44 -17.92
N GLY A 49 -4.01 -21.50 -17.05
CA GLY A 49 -4.17 -21.56 -15.61
C GLY A 49 -3.22 -20.60 -14.91
N THR A 50 -3.60 -20.11 -13.74
CA THR A 50 -2.78 -19.24 -12.90
C THR A 50 -2.70 -19.76 -11.49
N LEU A 51 -1.52 -19.62 -10.88
CA LEU A 51 -1.28 -19.91 -9.47
C LEU A 51 -0.60 -18.72 -8.83
N SER A 52 -1.22 -18.19 -7.78
CA SER A 52 -0.62 -17.14 -6.94
C SER A 52 -0.17 -17.74 -5.63
N ALA A 53 1.05 -17.46 -5.19
CA ALA A 53 1.58 -17.86 -3.90
C ALA A 53 1.70 -16.65 -2.99
N ILE A 54 1.03 -16.70 -1.83
CA ILE A 54 1.11 -15.67 -0.79
C ILE A 54 1.80 -16.31 0.40
N GLY A 55 3.08 -15.95 0.60
CA GLY A 55 3.88 -16.43 1.71
C GLY A 55 3.77 -15.51 2.93
N ALA A 56 3.44 -16.07 4.09
CA ALA A 56 3.51 -15.35 5.36
C ALA A 56 4.83 -15.71 6.06
N VAL A 57 5.64 -14.70 6.36
CA VAL A 57 6.90 -14.84 7.09
C VAL A 57 6.81 -14.06 8.38
N SER A 58 7.11 -14.69 9.52
CA SER A 58 7.08 -14.08 10.84
C SER A 58 8.47 -14.14 11.48
N PRO A 59 9.31 -13.15 11.23
CA PRO A 59 10.65 -13.14 11.78
C PRO A 59 10.62 -12.97 13.31
N PRO A 60 11.47 -13.67 14.06
CA PRO A 60 11.58 -13.51 15.50
C PRO A 60 11.91 -12.06 15.89
N GLY A 61 11.14 -11.51 16.84
CA GLY A 61 11.32 -10.11 17.26
C GLY A 61 11.00 -9.04 16.20
N GLY A 62 10.43 -9.41 15.05
CA GLY A 62 10.18 -8.51 13.93
C GLY A 62 11.42 -8.14 13.11
N ASP A 63 12.54 -8.84 13.32
CA ASP A 63 13.80 -8.59 12.62
C ASP A 63 13.79 -9.23 11.23
N ILE A 64 13.57 -8.42 10.20
CA ILE A 64 13.58 -8.86 8.81
C ILE A 64 15.00 -9.15 8.26
N SER A 65 16.06 -8.95 9.05
CA SER A 65 17.43 -9.28 8.64
C SER A 65 17.75 -10.77 8.81
N GLU A 66 16.86 -11.55 9.45
CA GLU A 66 17.04 -12.98 9.63
C GLU A 66 17.06 -13.76 8.28
N PRO A 67 17.71 -14.94 8.22
CA PRO A 67 18.00 -15.63 6.95
C PRO A 67 16.78 -15.96 6.09
N VAL A 68 15.65 -16.36 6.70
CA VAL A 68 14.44 -16.75 5.95
C VAL A 68 13.79 -15.52 5.30
N SER A 69 13.67 -14.42 6.05
CA SER A 69 13.14 -13.16 5.53
C SER A 69 14.00 -12.61 4.41
N GLN A 70 15.32 -12.56 4.61
CA GLN A 70 16.27 -12.08 3.60
C GLN A 70 16.26 -12.94 2.34
N ALA A 71 16.25 -14.26 2.47
CA ALA A 71 16.16 -15.16 1.33
C ALA A 71 14.84 -14.99 0.57
N THR A 72 13.73 -14.83 1.30
CA THR A 72 12.40 -14.60 0.71
C THR A 72 12.34 -13.28 -0.05
N LEU A 73 12.79 -12.18 0.55
CA LEU A 73 12.79 -10.85 -0.07
C LEU A 73 13.59 -10.77 -1.37
N ARG A 74 14.65 -11.60 -1.51
CA ARG A 74 15.43 -11.69 -2.76
C ARG A 74 14.69 -12.39 -3.90
N ILE A 75 13.68 -13.20 -3.58
CA ILE A 75 12.96 -14.04 -4.54
C ILE A 75 11.64 -13.41 -4.95
N VAL A 76 10.87 -12.90 -3.97
CA VAL A 76 9.52 -12.39 -4.22
C VAL A 76 9.54 -11.05 -4.94
N LYS A 77 8.54 -10.83 -5.78
CA LYS A 77 8.38 -9.57 -6.54
C LYS A 77 7.45 -8.58 -5.87
N VAL A 78 6.67 -9.04 -4.89
CA VAL A 78 5.76 -8.20 -4.10
C VAL A 78 6.01 -8.46 -2.63
N PHE A 79 6.10 -7.39 -1.86
CA PHE A 79 6.28 -7.44 -0.41
C PHE A 79 5.26 -6.53 0.28
N TRP A 80 4.56 -7.08 1.25
CA TRP A 80 3.67 -6.35 2.15
C TRP A 80 4.28 -6.35 3.55
N GLY A 81 4.84 -5.22 3.93
CA GLY A 81 5.41 -5.02 5.26
C GLY A 81 4.31 -4.80 6.29
N LEU A 82 4.06 -5.80 7.15
CA LEU A 82 3.13 -5.64 8.25
C LEU A 82 3.76 -4.79 9.36
N ASP A 83 2.99 -3.83 9.87
CA ASP A 83 3.45 -2.89 10.90
C ASP A 83 2.57 -2.98 12.14
N SER A 84 3.17 -3.40 13.26
CA SER A 84 2.47 -3.51 14.54
C SER A 84 1.96 -2.16 15.06
N SER A 85 2.64 -1.05 14.77
CA SER A 85 2.22 0.28 15.18
C SER A 85 0.90 0.70 14.51
N LEU A 86 0.70 0.32 13.24
CA LEU A 86 -0.57 0.52 12.54
C LEU A 86 -1.68 -0.34 13.16
N ALA A 87 -1.38 -1.60 13.47
CA ALA A 87 -2.34 -2.49 14.13
C ALA A 87 -2.77 -1.97 15.52
N TYR A 88 -1.84 -1.47 16.33
CA TYR A 88 -2.14 -0.86 17.63
C TYR A 88 -3.00 0.40 17.49
N ARG A 89 -2.83 1.18 16.44
CA ARG A 89 -3.69 2.32 16.11
C ARG A 89 -5.02 1.93 15.45
N ARG A 90 -5.28 0.63 15.29
CA ARG A 90 -6.47 0.07 14.61
C ARG A 90 -6.59 0.51 13.15
N HIS A 91 -5.48 0.80 12.50
CA HIS A 91 -5.42 1.03 11.07
C HIS A 91 -5.30 -0.32 10.35
N PHE A 92 -6.31 -0.74 9.63
CA PHE A 92 -6.34 -1.99 8.89
C PHE A 92 -6.69 -1.75 7.41
N PRO A 93 -6.05 -2.53 6.50
CA PRO A 93 -4.97 -3.48 6.73
C PRO A 93 -3.72 -2.80 7.29
N ALA A 94 -3.05 -3.45 8.24
CA ALA A 94 -1.85 -2.90 8.90
C ALA A 94 -0.60 -3.07 8.04
N ILE A 95 -0.67 -2.63 6.80
CA ILE A 95 0.41 -2.72 5.80
C ILE A 95 1.10 -1.36 5.70
N ASN A 96 2.40 -1.34 5.97
CA ASN A 96 3.20 -0.13 5.87
C ASN A 96 3.43 0.23 4.39
N TRP A 97 2.91 1.36 3.97
CA TRP A 97 2.97 1.84 2.58
C TRP A 97 4.35 2.30 2.13
N LEU A 98 5.24 2.72 3.06
CA LEU A 98 6.60 3.14 2.73
C LEU A 98 7.55 1.96 2.52
N ASN A 99 7.34 0.86 3.25
CA ASN A 99 8.20 -0.31 3.20
C ASN A 99 7.71 -1.38 2.21
N SER A 100 6.45 -1.29 1.79
CA SER A 100 5.85 -2.25 0.87
C SER A 100 6.14 -1.89 -0.58
N TYR A 101 6.30 -2.90 -1.44
CA TYR A 101 6.60 -2.68 -2.85
C TYR A 101 6.02 -3.76 -3.76
N SER A 102 5.90 -3.44 -5.03
CA SER A 102 5.62 -4.36 -6.12
C SER A 102 6.53 -4.09 -7.31
N LEU A 103 7.33 -5.07 -7.70
CA LEU A 103 8.19 -5.00 -8.89
C LEU A 103 7.41 -5.32 -10.19
N TYR A 104 6.14 -5.65 -10.09
CA TYR A 104 5.28 -5.83 -11.26
C TYR A 104 4.69 -4.53 -11.78
N PHE A 105 4.80 -3.45 -11.03
CA PHE A 105 4.13 -2.20 -11.31
C PHE A 105 4.39 -1.64 -12.71
N ASP A 106 5.67 -1.59 -13.12
CA ASP A 106 6.02 -1.09 -14.45
C ASP A 106 5.51 -1.99 -15.59
N ARG A 107 5.44 -3.30 -15.36
CA ARG A 107 4.90 -4.26 -16.35
C ARG A 107 3.38 -4.17 -16.47
N LEU A 108 2.69 -3.79 -15.39
CA LEU A 108 1.24 -3.65 -15.34
C LEU A 108 0.78 -2.23 -15.73
N ARG A 109 1.69 -1.27 -15.89
CA ARG A 109 1.38 0.11 -16.28
C ARG A 109 0.45 0.20 -17.49
N PRO A 110 0.75 -0.45 -18.65
CA PRO A 110 -0.13 -0.35 -19.80
C PRO A 110 -1.54 -0.87 -19.49
N TRP A 111 -1.63 -1.93 -18.70
CA TRP A 111 -2.93 -2.48 -18.33
C TRP A 111 -3.76 -1.51 -17.49
N TYR A 112 -3.15 -0.82 -16.51
CA TYR A 112 -3.86 0.20 -15.70
C TYR A 112 -4.28 1.40 -16.55
N GLU A 113 -3.40 1.87 -17.44
CA GLU A 113 -3.68 3.00 -18.32
C GLU A 113 -4.80 2.70 -19.32
N ASP A 114 -4.86 1.47 -19.85
CA ASP A 114 -5.85 1.05 -20.84
C ASP A 114 -7.21 0.64 -20.22
N ASN A 115 -7.22 0.07 -19.00
CA ASN A 115 -8.42 -0.50 -18.41
C ASN A 115 -9.03 0.34 -17.29
N ILE A 116 -8.27 1.24 -16.66
CA ILE A 116 -8.75 2.09 -15.58
C ILE A 116 -8.73 3.56 -16.01
N ASN A 117 -7.54 4.17 -16.03
CA ASN A 117 -7.38 5.56 -16.44
C ASN A 117 -5.91 5.87 -16.72
N GLN A 118 -5.66 6.75 -17.69
CA GLN A 118 -4.32 7.26 -18.04
C GLN A 118 -3.60 7.94 -16.86
N SER A 119 -4.35 8.51 -15.92
CA SER A 119 -3.81 9.18 -14.73
C SER A 119 -3.54 8.24 -13.55
N PHE A 120 -3.87 6.94 -13.63
CA PHE A 120 -3.74 6.00 -12.51
C PHE A 120 -2.34 6.00 -11.91
N ILE A 121 -1.34 5.87 -12.75
CA ILE A 121 0.07 5.82 -12.34
C ILE A 121 0.54 7.15 -11.76
N LYS A 122 0.14 8.27 -12.39
CA LYS A 122 0.46 9.63 -11.92
C LYS A 122 -0.12 9.85 -10.52
N ASN A 123 -1.40 9.55 -10.32
CA ASN A 123 -2.10 9.77 -9.06
C ASN A 123 -1.49 8.91 -7.94
N ARG A 124 -1.21 7.64 -8.21
CA ARG A 124 -0.50 6.76 -7.26
C ARG A 124 0.87 7.31 -6.87
N ASN A 125 1.66 7.78 -7.83
CA ASN A 125 3.00 8.30 -7.56
C ASN A 125 2.96 9.61 -6.76
N GLU A 126 1.99 10.48 -7.02
CA GLU A 126 1.81 11.73 -6.25
C GLU A 126 1.40 11.41 -4.81
N ALA A 127 0.47 10.48 -4.59
CA ALA A 127 0.11 10.02 -3.25
C ALA A 127 1.31 9.45 -2.48
N MET A 128 2.13 8.63 -3.12
CA MET A 128 3.35 8.09 -2.50
C MET A 128 4.36 9.17 -2.15
N LYS A 129 4.52 10.18 -3.00
CA LYS A 129 5.39 11.32 -2.74
C LYS A 129 4.91 12.12 -1.54
N LEU A 130 3.60 12.39 -1.44
CA LEU A 130 3.02 13.07 -0.28
C LEU A 130 3.24 12.29 1.02
N LEU A 131 3.03 10.97 1.01
CA LEU A 131 3.27 10.11 2.17
C LEU A 131 4.76 10.05 2.59
N GLN A 132 5.69 10.17 1.64
CA GLN A 132 7.11 10.31 1.96
C GLN A 132 7.42 11.66 2.59
N GLN A 133 6.86 12.75 2.05
CA GLN A 133 7.02 14.10 2.62
C GLN A 133 6.43 14.17 4.03
N GLU A 134 5.29 13.54 4.29
CA GLU A 134 4.71 13.46 5.63
C GLU A 134 5.70 12.85 6.63
N ASN A 135 6.37 11.75 6.26
CA ASN A 135 7.31 11.10 7.16
C ASN A 135 8.48 12.03 7.56
N GLU A 136 8.95 12.88 6.64
CA GLU A 136 9.97 13.89 6.93
C GLU A 136 9.41 15.02 7.81
N LEU A 137 8.18 15.46 7.55
CA LEU A 137 7.51 16.51 8.33
C LEU A 137 7.16 16.02 9.75
N ASP A 138 6.80 14.77 9.92
CA ASP A 138 6.53 14.16 11.23
C ASP A 138 7.73 14.28 12.18
N GLU A 139 8.95 14.13 11.68
CA GLU A 139 10.16 14.30 12.48
C GLU A 139 10.33 15.78 12.93
N ILE A 140 9.99 16.72 12.05
CA ILE A 140 10.01 18.15 12.38
C ILE A 140 8.93 18.48 13.42
N VAL A 141 7.70 17.97 13.21
CA VAL A 141 6.57 18.20 14.13
C VAL A 141 6.85 17.68 15.54
N LYS A 142 7.51 16.52 15.67
CA LYS A 142 7.93 15.97 16.97
C LYS A 142 8.90 16.89 17.72
N LEU A 143 9.72 17.66 17.00
CA LEU A 143 10.73 18.54 17.60
C LEU A 143 10.20 19.93 17.92
N VAL A 144 9.44 20.55 17.03
CA VAL A 144 9.06 21.96 17.12
C VAL A 144 7.55 22.23 17.16
N GLY A 145 6.75 21.19 17.01
CA GLY A 145 5.28 21.27 16.99
C GLY A 145 4.70 21.61 15.62
N ILE A 146 3.42 21.31 15.45
CA ILE A 146 2.70 21.50 14.18
C ILE A 146 2.55 22.98 13.79
N ASP A 147 2.55 23.88 14.78
CA ASP A 147 2.39 25.32 14.56
C ASP A 147 3.58 25.98 13.87
N ALA A 148 4.72 25.30 13.85
CA ALA A 148 5.92 25.77 13.16
C ALA A 148 5.90 25.47 11.66
N LEU A 149 4.97 24.62 11.19
CA LEU A 149 4.87 24.28 9.77
C LEU A 149 4.33 25.42 8.92
N SER A 150 4.84 25.54 7.70
CA SER A 150 4.26 26.41 6.70
C SER A 150 2.84 26.00 6.31
N PRO A 151 2.00 26.90 5.76
CA PRO A 151 0.68 26.51 5.24
C PRO A 151 0.72 25.39 4.20
N ALA A 152 1.76 25.34 3.38
CA ALA A 152 1.97 24.29 2.37
C ALA A 152 2.27 22.94 3.06
N ASP A 153 3.14 22.91 4.07
CA ASP A 153 3.46 21.69 4.79
C ASP A 153 2.27 21.18 5.61
N ARG A 154 1.49 22.08 6.19
CA ARG A 154 0.23 21.71 6.86
C ARG A 154 -0.78 21.10 5.88
N LEU A 155 -0.86 21.60 4.65
CA LEU A 155 -1.71 21.01 3.62
C LEU A 155 -1.24 19.58 3.26
N VAL A 156 0.08 19.35 3.19
CA VAL A 156 0.62 17.99 3.01
C VAL A 156 0.17 17.09 4.15
N MET A 157 0.34 17.50 5.41
CA MET A 157 -0.07 16.71 6.57
C MET A 157 -1.57 16.38 6.57
N GLU A 158 -2.40 17.36 6.23
CA GLU A 158 -3.86 17.20 6.12
C GLU A 158 -4.25 16.22 5.02
N THR A 159 -3.66 16.37 3.84
CA THR A 159 -3.95 15.49 2.68
C THR A 159 -3.46 14.06 2.93
N THR A 160 -2.31 13.89 3.54
CA THR A 160 -1.80 12.56 3.86
C THR A 160 -2.60 11.87 4.96
N GLN A 161 -3.16 12.62 5.90
CA GLN A 161 -4.14 12.08 6.84
C GLN A 161 -5.37 11.53 6.09
N MET A 162 -5.91 12.29 5.12
CA MET A 162 -7.01 11.80 4.28
C MET A 162 -6.62 10.53 3.49
N ILE A 163 -5.42 10.50 2.90
CA ILE A 163 -4.94 9.30 2.20
C ILE A 163 -4.87 8.10 3.15
N ARG A 164 -4.37 8.27 4.37
CA ARG A 164 -4.27 7.17 5.34
C ARG A 164 -5.62 6.70 5.87
N GLU A 165 -6.49 7.63 6.28
CA GLU A 165 -7.73 7.32 7.00
C GLU A 165 -8.91 7.08 6.06
N ASP A 166 -8.98 7.82 4.96
CA ASP A 166 -10.14 7.78 4.06
C ASP A 166 -9.90 6.90 2.83
N PHE A 167 -8.64 6.61 2.48
CA PHE A 167 -8.31 5.77 1.32
C PHE A 167 -7.65 4.44 1.70
N LEU A 168 -6.56 4.45 2.50
CA LEU A 168 -5.78 3.23 2.82
C LEU A 168 -6.45 2.39 3.90
N GLN A 169 -7.08 3.01 4.88
CA GLN A 169 -7.80 2.29 5.94
C GLN A 169 -9.12 1.75 5.43
N GLN A 170 -9.36 0.45 5.64
CA GLN A 170 -10.59 -0.23 5.28
C GLN A 170 -11.28 -0.83 6.52
N ASN A 171 -12.61 -0.79 6.51
CA ASN A 171 -13.43 -1.44 7.52
C ASN A 171 -13.99 -2.76 6.97
N ALA A 172 -13.40 -3.88 7.38
CA ALA A 172 -13.83 -5.20 6.97
C ALA A 172 -15.26 -5.59 7.41
N MET A 173 -15.86 -4.82 8.33
CA MET A 173 -17.23 -5.05 8.82
C MET A 173 -18.28 -4.19 8.11
N SER A 174 -17.85 -3.33 7.18
CA SER A 174 -18.75 -2.51 6.35
C SER A 174 -18.99 -3.19 5.01
N ASP A 175 -20.24 -3.33 4.61
CA ASP A 175 -20.61 -3.93 3.31
C ASP A 175 -20.10 -3.12 2.12
N THR A 176 -19.91 -1.80 2.29
CA THR A 176 -19.45 -0.89 1.24
C THR A 176 -17.94 -0.73 1.19
N ASP A 177 -17.22 -0.99 2.30
CA ASP A 177 -15.79 -0.75 2.43
C ASP A 177 -14.95 -2.04 2.50
N SER A 178 -15.58 -3.18 2.84
CA SER A 178 -14.90 -4.49 2.88
C SER A 178 -14.36 -4.95 1.53
N TYR A 179 -15.00 -4.52 0.44
CA TYR A 179 -14.56 -4.71 -0.93
C TYR A 179 -14.77 -3.43 -1.74
N CYS A 180 -13.69 -2.90 -2.31
CA CYS A 180 -13.73 -1.71 -3.14
C CYS A 180 -13.20 -2.02 -4.54
N GLU A 181 -14.02 -1.76 -5.57
CA GLU A 181 -13.61 -1.91 -6.97
C GLU A 181 -12.49 -0.93 -7.33
N ILE A 182 -11.64 -1.33 -8.27
CA ILE A 182 -10.46 -0.55 -8.64
C ILE A 182 -10.82 0.81 -9.24
N ASP A 183 -11.93 0.92 -9.96
CA ASP A 183 -12.43 2.19 -10.50
C ASP A 183 -12.85 3.15 -9.38
N LYS A 184 -13.56 2.65 -8.37
CA LYS A 184 -13.92 3.44 -7.18
C LYS A 184 -12.68 3.86 -6.40
N GLN A 185 -11.68 2.97 -6.24
CA GLN A 185 -10.40 3.30 -5.61
C GLN A 185 -9.68 4.43 -6.37
N PHE A 186 -9.63 4.34 -7.70
CA PHE A 186 -9.02 5.37 -8.53
C PHE A 186 -9.72 6.73 -8.33
N ARG A 187 -11.05 6.77 -8.44
CA ARG A 187 -11.84 8.01 -8.28
C ARG A 187 -11.73 8.60 -6.87
N LEU A 188 -11.68 7.78 -5.84
CA LEU A 188 -11.50 8.25 -4.47
C LEU A 188 -10.13 8.90 -4.26
N LEU A 189 -9.07 8.29 -4.78
CA LEU A 189 -7.73 8.87 -4.73
C LEU A 189 -7.64 10.16 -5.57
N GLU A 190 -8.25 10.18 -6.74
CA GLU A 190 -8.33 11.36 -7.62
C GLU A 190 -9.00 12.53 -6.88
N LEU A 191 -10.12 12.29 -6.20
CA LEU A 191 -10.83 13.28 -5.41
C LEU A 191 -9.98 13.87 -4.27
N ILE A 192 -9.22 13.05 -3.55
CA ILE A 192 -8.31 13.52 -2.50
C ILE A 192 -7.18 14.37 -3.10
N LEU A 193 -6.62 13.97 -4.23
CA LEU A 193 -5.56 14.73 -4.89
C LEU A 193 -6.08 16.03 -5.52
N PHE A 194 -7.32 16.04 -6.03
CA PHE A 194 -7.98 17.24 -6.50
C PHE A 194 -8.16 18.27 -5.37
N TYR A 195 -8.58 17.80 -4.17
CA TYR A 195 -8.61 18.67 -2.99
C TYR A 195 -7.21 19.25 -2.70
N TYR A 196 -6.16 18.45 -2.72
CA TYR A 196 -4.79 18.89 -2.49
C TYR A 196 -4.36 20.00 -3.47
N GLU A 197 -4.59 19.79 -4.76
CA GLU A 197 -4.23 20.74 -5.82
C GLU A 197 -4.99 22.05 -5.66
N THR A 198 -6.32 21.98 -5.47
CA THR A 198 -7.21 23.14 -5.35
C THR A 198 -6.94 23.95 -4.09
N ALA A 199 -6.78 23.29 -2.95
CA ALA A 199 -6.43 23.93 -1.68
C ALA A 199 -5.04 24.58 -1.77
N GLY A 200 -4.07 23.91 -2.41
CA GLY A 200 -2.74 24.44 -2.65
C GLY A 200 -2.76 25.71 -3.52
N GLU A 201 -3.59 25.75 -4.55
CA GLU A 201 -3.80 26.96 -5.35
C GLU A 201 -4.41 28.11 -4.54
N ALA A 202 -5.42 27.82 -3.72
CA ALA A 202 -6.06 28.82 -2.88
C ALA A 202 -5.05 29.45 -1.89
N LEU A 203 -4.23 28.62 -1.23
CA LEU A 203 -3.19 29.09 -0.33
C LEU A 203 -2.13 29.93 -1.05
N ARG A 204 -1.70 29.54 -2.25
CA ARG A 204 -0.75 30.33 -3.07
C ARG A 204 -1.33 31.70 -3.49
N LYS A 205 -2.65 31.76 -3.68
CA LYS A 205 -3.35 33.02 -3.97
C LYS A 205 -3.60 33.88 -2.72
N GLY A 206 -3.16 33.44 -1.55
CA GLY A 206 -3.26 34.17 -0.28
C GLY A 206 -4.54 33.91 0.51
N ALA A 207 -5.27 32.85 0.21
CA ALA A 207 -6.42 32.47 1.04
C ALA A 207 -5.97 32.09 2.46
N PRO A 208 -6.72 32.46 3.51
CA PRO A 208 -6.40 32.06 4.87
C PRO A 208 -6.55 30.56 5.03
N MET A 209 -5.63 29.94 5.76
CA MET A 209 -5.49 28.48 5.88
C MET A 209 -6.73 27.83 6.50
N GLN A 210 -7.22 28.35 7.62
CA GLN A 210 -8.33 27.74 8.35
C GLN A 210 -9.61 27.58 7.51
N PRO A 211 -10.11 28.60 6.80
CA PRO A 211 -11.26 28.43 5.92
C PRO A 211 -11.05 27.43 4.78
N VAL A 212 -9.82 27.27 4.28
CA VAL A 212 -9.50 26.27 3.24
C VAL A 212 -9.60 24.85 3.81
N PHE A 213 -9.19 24.63 5.04
CA PHE A 213 -9.25 23.30 5.67
C PHE A 213 -10.65 22.95 6.20
N ASP A 214 -11.46 23.95 6.55
CA ASP A 214 -12.81 23.76 7.10
C ASP A 214 -13.92 23.71 6.03
N ILE A 215 -13.56 23.61 4.74
CA ILE A 215 -14.57 23.52 3.68
C ILE A 215 -15.46 22.29 3.84
N PRO A 216 -16.79 22.39 3.60
CA PRO A 216 -17.71 21.26 3.74
C PRO A 216 -17.36 20.07 2.82
N ALA A 217 -16.73 20.32 1.68
CA ALA A 217 -16.28 19.28 0.76
C ALA A 217 -15.33 18.29 1.42
N ARG A 218 -14.40 18.74 2.29
CA ARG A 218 -13.50 17.87 3.02
C ARG A 218 -14.22 16.81 3.85
N ALA A 219 -15.29 17.18 4.56
CA ALA A 219 -16.09 16.25 5.34
C ALA A 219 -16.85 15.24 4.46
N ARG A 220 -17.24 15.65 3.25
CA ARG A 220 -17.84 14.75 2.25
C ARG A 220 -16.81 13.75 1.71
N ILE A 221 -15.60 14.22 1.40
CA ILE A 221 -14.49 13.35 0.95
C ILE A 221 -14.18 12.28 1.99
N GLY A 222 -14.10 12.64 3.28
CA GLY A 222 -13.87 11.68 4.38
C GLY A 222 -14.94 10.58 4.50
N ARG A 223 -16.12 10.76 3.91
CA ARG A 223 -17.19 9.76 3.84
C ARG A 223 -17.34 9.10 2.47
N ALA A 224 -16.52 9.49 1.51
CA ALA A 224 -16.67 9.04 0.12
C ALA A 224 -16.48 7.52 -0.02
N LYS A 225 -15.64 6.90 0.83
CA LYS A 225 -15.46 5.44 0.83
C LYS A 225 -16.74 4.66 1.17
N ASP A 226 -17.63 5.24 1.99
CA ASP A 226 -18.90 4.62 2.43
C ASP A 226 -20.00 4.71 1.37
N VAL A 227 -19.77 5.44 0.29
CA VAL A 227 -20.76 5.61 -0.79
C VAL A 227 -20.92 4.30 -1.56
N PRO A 228 -22.19 3.83 -1.76
CA PRO A 228 -22.46 2.63 -2.53
C PRO A 228 -21.96 2.72 -3.98
N LYS A 229 -21.65 1.55 -4.57
CA LYS A 229 -21.11 1.43 -5.92
C LYS A 229 -21.98 2.11 -6.98
N GLU A 230 -23.31 2.03 -6.83
CA GLU A 230 -24.29 2.47 -7.83
C GLU A 230 -24.33 3.99 -8.02
N ILE A 231 -23.84 4.76 -7.02
CA ILE A 231 -24.01 6.22 -6.98
C ILE A 231 -22.68 6.98 -6.74
N TYR A 232 -21.54 6.29 -6.60
CA TYR A 232 -20.31 6.99 -6.22
C TYR A 232 -19.86 8.03 -7.25
N ASN A 233 -20.00 7.77 -8.54
CA ASN A 233 -19.60 8.71 -9.58
C ASN A 233 -20.34 10.04 -9.44
N GLU A 234 -21.68 10.00 -9.32
CA GLU A 234 -22.50 11.20 -9.15
C GLU A 234 -22.16 11.98 -7.87
N GLN A 235 -21.88 11.28 -6.77
CA GLN A 235 -21.54 11.92 -5.50
C GLN A 235 -20.12 12.48 -5.48
N TYR A 236 -19.17 11.85 -6.17
CA TYR A 236 -17.80 12.36 -6.27
C TYR A 236 -17.74 13.61 -7.13
N ASP A 237 -18.44 13.62 -8.28
CA ASP A 237 -18.52 14.81 -9.15
C ASP A 237 -19.08 16.01 -8.39
N ARG A 238 -20.13 15.83 -7.56
CA ARG A 238 -20.66 16.90 -6.68
C ARG A 238 -19.69 17.35 -5.57
N SER A 239 -18.67 16.59 -5.28
CA SER A 239 -17.66 16.95 -4.28
C SER A 239 -16.50 17.73 -4.88
N GLU A 240 -16.36 17.70 -6.21
CA GLU A 240 -15.42 18.51 -6.97
C GLU A 240 -15.94 19.94 -7.24
N GLU A 241 -17.27 20.17 -7.21
CA GLU A 241 -17.92 21.48 -7.30
C GLU A 241 -17.80 22.27 -5.98
#